data_643e1f7916357151aa7c3b1aecabdb78
#
_entry.id   643e1f7916357151aa7c3b1aecabdb78
#
_cell.length_a   1.000
_cell.length_b   1.000
_cell.length_c   1.000
_cell.angle_alpha   90.00
_cell.angle_beta   90.00
_cell.angle_gamma   90.00
#
_symmetry.space_group_name_H-M   'P 1'
#
loop_
_entity.id
_entity.type
_entity.pdbx_description
1 polymer ?
#
loop_
_entity_poly.entity_id
_entity_poly.type
_entity_poly.pdbx_seq_one_letter_code
_entity_poly.pdbx_strand_id
1 'polypeptide(L)'
;MYRVMIVDDNMANLIMARKTLEDEYEVIPVSSGISALECLNDMPELPDLVLLDVDMPNVNGFQVISEMKNVPKLVNIPIIFLTAQDDDTTELESYNLGAMDYIRKPYTANLLKKRVDIQIQLLSQQRKLAEMNQSLNNLVQDKNKKNLELQYSIVAMFVDLMTKRDGFSGDHARRVEKYMDILISAMVRNGKHGLTADDGTTICFASKIHDVGKLCIADQYINHSRVNIEGEFEHEAVKTHTTLGADMLSKVKQLSASENNFLNYVYNMCRSHHERWDGNGYPDRLSGENIPLEARALAVVNTYDNLRSIAADGKVLSHQEAIMKIKFMKFTSFDPSIVDIFLSVENDIRNVAG
;
A
#
# COMPACT_ATOMS: atom_id res chain seq x y z
N MET A 1 -28.44 7.14 24.53
CA MET A 1 -28.76 6.15 25.59
C MET A 1 -28.67 4.78 24.93
N TYR A 2 -28.07 3.76 25.55
CA TYR A 2 -28.05 2.40 24.96
C TYR A 2 -29.43 1.76 25.07
N ARG A 3 -29.77 0.94 24.05
CA ARG A 3 -31.09 0.29 23.93
C ARG A 3 -30.94 -1.18 24.26
N VAL A 4 -31.73 -1.65 25.24
CA VAL A 4 -31.72 -3.04 25.69
C VAL A 4 -33.10 -3.65 25.42
N MET A 5 -33.15 -4.64 24.52
CA MET A 5 -34.38 -5.41 24.32
C MET A 5 -34.43 -6.55 25.33
N ILE A 6 -35.59 -6.78 25.95
CA ILE A 6 -35.83 -7.86 26.88
C ILE A 6 -36.93 -8.73 26.29
N VAL A 7 -36.66 -10.01 26.11
CA VAL A 7 -37.61 -10.99 25.54
C VAL A 7 -37.85 -12.07 26.60
N ASP A 8 -39.04 -12.14 27.16
CA ASP A 8 -39.44 -13.12 28.16
C ASP A 8 -40.97 -13.27 28.09
N ASP A 9 -41.52 -14.48 28.11
CA ASP A 9 -42.97 -14.72 28.05
C ASP A 9 -43.68 -14.43 29.38
N ASN A 10 -42.91 -14.34 30.48
CA ASN A 10 -43.41 -14.02 31.80
C ASN A 10 -43.42 -12.51 32.04
N MET A 11 -44.63 -11.94 32.15
CA MET A 11 -44.84 -10.52 32.38
C MET A 11 -44.17 -10.00 33.68
N ALA A 12 -44.08 -10.83 34.73
CA ALA A 12 -43.41 -10.42 35.96
C ALA A 12 -41.90 -10.25 35.77
N ASN A 13 -41.26 -11.11 34.97
CA ASN A 13 -39.86 -11.00 34.62
C ASN A 13 -39.59 -9.73 33.76
N LEU A 14 -40.47 -9.46 32.80
CA LEU A 14 -40.37 -8.24 31.98
C LEU A 14 -40.46 -6.96 32.80
N ILE A 15 -41.42 -6.89 33.71
CA ILE A 15 -41.59 -5.74 34.62
C ILE A 15 -40.38 -5.57 35.55
N MET A 16 -39.88 -6.66 36.13
CA MET A 16 -38.71 -6.63 37.01
C MET A 16 -37.47 -6.19 36.26
N ALA A 17 -37.19 -6.79 35.12
CA ALA A 17 -36.02 -6.45 34.32
C ALA A 17 -36.09 -5.00 33.77
N ARG A 18 -37.27 -4.57 33.28
CA ARG A 18 -37.50 -3.18 32.89
C ARG A 18 -37.20 -2.22 34.03
N LYS A 19 -37.81 -2.44 35.22
CA LYS A 19 -37.63 -1.59 36.39
C LYS A 19 -36.17 -1.50 36.86
N THR A 20 -35.41 -2.56 36.61
CA THR A 20 -33.98 -2.64 36.96
C THR A 20 -33.11 -1.80 36.05
N LEU A 21 -33.49 -1.65 34.77
CA LEU A 21 -32.63 -1.10 33.73
C LEU A 21 -33.08 0.27 33.19
N GLU A 22 -34.37 0.67 33.37
CA GLU A 22 -34.96 1.86 32.76
C GLU A 22 -34.33 3.20 33.19
N ASP A 23 -33.63 3.24 34.33
CA ASP A 23 -32.95 4.45 34.81
C ASP A 23 -31.69 4.78 33.94
N GLU A 24 -31.05 3.79 33.32
CA GLU A 24 -29.78 3.95 32.61
C GLU A 24 -29.87 3.56 31.14
N TYR A 25 -30.89 2.78 30.76
CA TYR A 25 -31.05 2.22 29.40
C TYR A 25 -32.45 2.49 28.85
N GLU A 26 -32.56 2.61 27.54
CA GLU A 26 -33.84 2.55 26.84
C GLU A 26 -34.27 1.08 26.74
N VAL A 27 -35.26 0.69 27.49
CA VAL A 27 -35.69 -0.72 27.59
C VAL A 27 -36.86 -1.00 26.66
N ILE A 28 -36.73 -2.04 25.83
CA ILE A 28 -37.74 -2.53 24.89
C ILE A 28 -38.23 -3.90 25.35
N PRO A 29 -39.34 -3.97 26.10
CA PRO A 29 -39.90 -5.24 26.56
C PRO A 29 -40.70 -5.92 25.44
N VAL A 30 -40.46 -7.22 25.23
CA VAL A 30 -41.16 -8.05 24.22
C VAL A 30 -41.55 -9.38 24.87
N SER A 31 -42.79 -9.83 24.66
CA SER A 31 -43.38 -10.96 25.37
C SER A 31 -43.30 -12.29 24.64
N SER A 32 -42.62 -12.39 23.51
CA SER A 32 -42.43 -13.67 22.78
C SER A 32 -41.29 -13.62 21.78
N GLY A 33 -40.72 -14.79 21.43
CA GLY A 33 -39.69 -14.89 20.40
C GLY A 33 -40.15 -14.42 19.01
N ILE A 34 -41.42 -14.71 18.66
CA ILE A 34 -42.01 -14.27 17.37
C ILE A 34 -42.02 -12.73 17.29
N SER A 35 -42.61 -12.11 18.31
CA SER A 35 -42.69 -10.63 18.37
C SER A 35 -41.32 -9.97 18.42
N ALA A 36 -40.31 -10.65 19.02
CA ALA A 36 -38.93 -10.14 19.01
C ALA A 36 -38.37 -10.11 17.61
N LEU A 37 -38.52 -11.16 16.82
CA LEU A 37 -38.05 -11.22 15.43
C LEU A 37 -38.77 -10.20 14.55
N GLU A 38 -40.11 -10.07 14.68
CA GLU A 38 -40.89 -9.05 13.98
C GLU A 38 -40.40 -7.63 14.33
N CYS A 39 -40.27 -7.34 15.63
CA CYS A 39 -39.80 -6.05 16.10
C CYS A 39 -38.39 -5.73 15.58
N LEU A 40 -37.44 -6.66 15.62
CA LEU A 40 -36.07 -6.49 15.14
C LEU A 40 -36.01 -6.28 13.62
N ASN A 41 -36.96 -6.82 12.86
CA ASN A 41 -37.02 -6.60 11.42
C ASN A 41 -37.57 -5.21 11.05
N ASP A 42 -38.54 -4.71 11.80
CA ASP A 42 -39.30 -3.51 11.47
C ASP A 42 -38.74 -2.23 12.10
N MET A 43 -37.96 -2.34 13.20
CA MET A 43 -37.46 -1.15 13.89
C MET A 43 -36.34 -0.45 13.12
N PRO A 44 -36.40 0.89 13.04
CA PRO A 44 -35.39 1.69 12.32
C PRO A 44 -34.03 1.71 13.03
N GLU A 45 -34.04 1.62 14.35
CA GLU A 45 -32.85 1.59 15.20
C GLU A 45 -32.83 0.33 16.04
N LEU A 46 -31.83 -0.50 15.85
CA LEU A 46 -31.67 -1.79 16.51
C LEU A 46 -31.25 -1.64 17.98
N PRO A 47 -31.56 -2.62 18.84
CA PRO A 47 -31.06 -2.65 20.21
C PRO A 47 -29.53 -2.89 20.21
N ASP A 48 -28.88 -2.34 21.24
CA ASP A 48 -27.45 -2.54 21.49
C ASP A 48 -27.17 -3.87 22.19
N LEU A 49 -28.18 -4.43 22.87
CA LEU A 49 -28.12 -5.70 23.59
C LEU A 49 -29.51 -6.34 23.65
N VAL A 50 -29.56 -7.68 23.54
CA VAL A 50 -30.79 -8.45 23.75
C VAL A 50 -30.64 -9.36 24.97
N LEU A 51 -31.53 -9.25 25.92
CA LEU A 51 -31.75 -10.23 26.98
C LEU A 51 -32.83 -11.19 26.50
N LEU A 52 -32.53 -12.46 26.39
CA LEU A 52 -33.39 -13.43 25.71
C LEU A 52 -33.68 -14.63 26.59
N ASP A 53 -34.93 -14.82 26.98
CA ASP A 53 -35.34 -16.05 27.64
C ASP A 53 -35.20 -17.25 26.71
N VAL A 54 -34.64 -18.34 27.25
CA VAL A 54 -34.48 -19.59 26.51
C VAL A 54 -35.81 -20.33 26.40
N ASP A 55 -36.55 -20.41 27.52
CA ASP A 55 -37.75 -21.26 27.67
C ASP A 55 -39.01 -20.46 27.34
N MET A 56 -39.30 -20.23 26.08
CA MET A 56 -40.51 -19.56 25.61
C MET A 56 -41.36 -20.48 24.72
N PRO A 57 -42.72 -20.34 24.76
CA PRO A 57 -43.61 -21.12 23.91
C PRO A 57 -43.48 -20.72 22.43
N ASN A 58 -43.74 -21.67 21.53
CA ASN A 58 -43.71 -21.58 20.07
C ASN A 58 -42.32 -21.35 19.49
N VAL A 59 -41.65 -20.24 19.78
CA VAL A 59 -40.27 -19.90 19.32
C VAL A 59 -39.43 -19.65 20.56
N ASN A 60 -38.53 -20.58 20.86
CA ASN A 60 -37.63 -20.49 22.00
C ASN A 60 -36.41 -19.58 21.71
N GLY A 61 -35.62 -19.24 22.74
CA GLY A 61 -34.50 -18.34 22.61
C GLY A 61 -33.42 -18.84 21.65
N PHE A 62 -33.18 -20.13 21.51
CA PHE A 62 -32.23 -20.71 20.56
C PHE A 62 -32.66 -20.55 19.10
N GLN A 63 -33.97 -20.63 18.87
CA GLN A 63 -34.50 -20.36 17.51
C GLN A 63 -34.40 -18.88 17.16
N VAL A 64 -34.66 -17.99 18.14
CA VAL A 64 -34.51 -16.53 17.92
C VAL A 64 -33.08 -16.16 17.54
N ILE A 65 -32.06 -16.65 18.26
CA ILE A 65 -30.65 -16.33 17.93
C ILE A 65 -30.26 -16.96 16.58
N SER A 66 -30.75 -18.15 16.25
CA SER A 66 -30.48 -18.78 14.94
C SER A 66 -31.01 -17.93 13.78
N GLU A 67 -32.23 -17.41 13.90
CA GLU A 67 -32.82 -16.52 12.90
C GLU A 67 -32.09 -15.16 12.83
N MET A 68 -31.73 -14.58 13.97
CA MET A 68 -30.95 -13.33 14.01
C MET A 68 -29.61 -13.47 13.28
N LYS A 69 -28.94 -14.62 13.39
CA LYS A 69 -27.65 -14.86 12.73
C LYS A 69 -27.74 -14.97 11.22
N ASN A 70 -28.89 -15.34 10.67
CA ASN A 70 -29.13 -15.39 9.25
C ASN A 70 -29.37 -13.99 8.64
N VAL A 71 -29.56 -12.97 9.46
CA VAL A 71 -29.83 -11.59 9.03
C VAL A 71 -28.61 -10.71 9.24
N PRO A 72 -27.92 -10.21 8.19
CA PRO A 72 -26.66 -9.44 8.31
C PRO A 72 -26.73 -8.25 9.28
N LYS A 73 -27.86 -7.55 9.38
CA LYS A 73 -28.04 -6.41 10.29
C LYS A 73 -28.15 -6.82 11.76
N LEU A 74 -28.50 -8.08 12.06
CA LEU A 74 -28.75 -8.58 13.43
C LEU A 74 -27.61 -9.43 13.97
N VAL A 75 -26.76 -9.99 13.12
CA VAL A 75 -25.71 -10.96 13.49
C VAL A 75 -24.73 -10.47 14.56
N ASN A 76 -24.51 -9.15 14.65
CA ASN A 76 -23.55 -8.53 15.54
C ASN A 76 -24.19 -7.98 16.84
N ILE A 77 -25.49 -8.15 17.04
CA ILE A 77 -26.16 -7.71 18.28
C ILE A 77 -25.81 -8.72 19.38
N PRO A 78 -25.17 -8.29 20.48
CA PRO A 78 -24.85 -9.18 21.59
C PRO A 78 -26.12 -9.67 22.26
N ILE A 79 -26.12 -10.96 22.68
CA ILE A 79 -27.25 -11.61 23.31
C ILE A 79 -26.80 -12.19 24.67
N ILE A 80 -27.55 -11.93 25.71
CA ILE A 80 -27.45 -12.60 27.01
C ILE A 80 -28.66 -13.49 27.17
N PHE A 81 -28.45 -14.79 27.35
CA PHE A 81 -29.55 -15.71 27.64
C PHE A 81 -29.99 -15.64 29.10
N LEU A 82 -31.30 -15.72 29.31
CA LEU A 82 -31.93 -15.93 30.59
C LEU A 82 -32.44 -17.36 30.63
N THR A 83 -31.95 -18.23 31.52
CA THR A 83 -32.27 -19.67 31.51
C THR A 83 -32.65 -20.19 32.89
N ALA A 84 -33.62 -21.07 32.94
CA ALA A 84 -34.01 -21.81 34.15
C ALA A 84 -33.28 -23.18 34.27
N GLN A 85 -32.60 -23.63 33.22
CA GLN A 85 -31.99 -24.96 33.19
C GLN A 85 -30.65 -25.01 33.93
N ASP A 86 -30.47 -26.06 34.73
CA ASP A 86 -29.31 -26.31 35.59
C ASP A 86 -28.29 -27.27 34.91
N ASP A 87 -28.39 -27.47 33.58
CA ASP A 87 -27.58 -28.44 32.85
C ASP A 87 -26.40 -27.76 32.11
N ASP A 88 -25.21 -28.28 32.34
CA ASP A 88 -23.96 -27.83 31.68
C ASP A 88 -24.04 -27.94 30.15
N THR A 89 -24.95 -28.77 29.62
CA THR A 89 -25.18 -28.90 28.17
C THR A 89 -25.81 -27.64 27.58
N THR A 90 -26.75 -27.02 28.28
CA THR A 90 -27.42 -25.77 27.85
C THR A 90 -26.46 -24.56 27.82
N GLU A 91 -25.53 -24.54 28.78
CA GLU A 91 -24.47 -23.51 28.81
C GLU A 91 -23.55 -23.63 27.60
N LEU A 92 -23.10 -24.85 27.27
CA LEU A 92 -22.23 -25.11 26.12
C LEU A 92 -22.96 -24.82 24.80
N GLU A 93 -24.23 -25.17 24.68
CA GLU A 93 -25.07 -24.86 23.52
C GLU A 93 -25.24 -23.35 23.34
N SER A 94 -25.43 -22.60 24.41
CA SER A 94 -25.53 -21.13 24.37
C SER A 94 -24.30 -20.47 23.77
N TYR A 95 -23.12 -20.86 24.20
CA TYR A 95 -21.85 -20.36 23.64
C TYR A 95 -21.61 -20.82 22.20
N ASN A 96 -21.94 -22.07 21.87
CA ASN A 96 -21.81 -22.58 20.50
C ASN A 96 -22.74 -21.84 19.51
N LEU A 97 -23.91 -21.41 19.99
CA LEU A 97 -24.81 -20.56 19.21
C LEU A 97 -24.37 -19.10 19.19
N GLY A 98 -23.30 -18.73 19.92
CA GLY A 98 -22.68 -17.42 19.93
C GLY A 98 -23.41 -16.39 20.78
N ALA A 99 -24.05 -16.81 21.85
CA ALA A 99 -24.42 -15.89 22.92
C ALA A 99 -23.15 -15.36 23.59
N MET A 100 -23.21 -14.11 24.06
CA MET A 100 -22.08 -13.46 24.73
C MET A 100 -21.99 -13.82 26.20
N ASP A 101 -23.14 -14.10 26.83
CA ASP A 101 -23.24 -14.46 28.25
C ASP A 101 -24.60 -15.15 28.54
N TYR A 102 -24.74 -15.66 29.74
CA TYR A 102 -26.02 -16.20 30.25
C TYR A 102 -26.25 -15.82 31.71
N ILE A 103 -27.52 -15.78 32.13
CA ILE A 103 -27.96 -15.50 33.51
C ILE A 103 -28.94 -16.58 33.92
N ARG A 104 -28.64 -17.30 35.01
CA ARG A 104 -29.56 -18.33 35.58
C ARG A 104 -30.70 -17.69 36.34
N LYS A 105 -31.91 -18.19 36.09
CA LYS A 105 -33.11 -17.88 36.86
C LYS A 105 -33.21 -18.82 38.11
N PRO A 106 -33.60 -18.32 39.30
CA PRO A 106 -33.96 -16.93 39.61
C PRO A 106 -32.71 -16.05 39.77
N TYR A 107 -32.72 -14.86 39.22
CA TYR A 107 -31.65 -13.88 39.36
C TYR A 107 -32.09 -12.64 40.16
N THR A 108 -31.14 -11.94 40.74
CA THR A 108 -31.36 -10.66 41.40
C THR A 108 -31.24 -9.49 40.44
N ALA A 109 -31.95 -8.39 40.74
CA ALA A 109 -31.82 -7.14 39.98
C ALA A 109 -30.35 -6.68 39.82
N ASN A 110 -29.58 -6.77 40.93
CA ASN A 110 -28.16 -6.40 40.90
C ASN A 110 -27.31 -7.27 39.96
N LEU A 111 -27.58 -8.57 39.87
CA LEU A 111 -26.85 -9.47 38.95
C LEU A 111 -27.20 -9.15 37.50
N LEU A 112 -28.50 -8.99 37.20
CA LEU A 112 -28.95 -8.61 35.86
C LEU A 112 -28.28 -7.31 35.40
N LYS A 113 -28.40 -6.26 36.24
CA LYS A 113 -27.79 -4.96 35.94
C LYS A 113 -26.29 -5.07 35.69
N LYS A 114 -25.55 -5.73 36.58
CA LYS A 114 -24.10 -5.88 36.45
C LYS A 114 -23.68 -6.60 35.15
N ARG A 115 -24.43 -7.62 34.71
CA ARG A 115 -24.16 -8.34 33.46
C ARG A 115 -24.42 -7.46 32.24
N VAL A 116 -25.53 -6.70 32.26
CA VAL A 116 -25.83 -5.73 31.20
C VAL A 116 -24.76 -4.65 31.12
N ASP A 117 -24.37 -4.06 32.27
CA ASP A 117 -23.35 -3.01 32.32
C ASP A 117 -22.02 -3.48 31.72
N ILE A 118 -21.58 -4.70 32.05
CA ILE A 118 -20.35 -5.29 31.50
C ILE A 118 -20.44 -5.42 29.97
N GLN A 119 -21.55 -5.95 29.44
CA GLN A 119 -21.70 -6.14 28.00
C GLN A 119 -21.78 -4.80 27.24
N ILE A 120 -22.51 -3.83 27.80
CA ILE A 120 -22.59 -2.49 27.23
C ILE A 120 -21.21 -1.78 27.26
N GLN A 121 -20.46 -1.96 28.35
CA GLN A 121 -19.11 -1.42 28.45
C GLN A 121 -18.16 -2.05 27.38
N LEU A 122 -18.22 -3.36 27.20
CA LEU A 122 -17.45 -4.05 26.16
C LEU A 122 -17.82 -3.55 24.77
N LEU A 123 -19.11 -3.42 24.46
CA LEU A 123 -19.60 -2.88 23.20
C LEU A 123 -19.10 -1.45 22.96
N SER A 124 -19.15 -0.60 23.99
CA SER A 124 -18.63 0.77 23.93
C SER A 124 -17.15 0.81 23.63
N GLN A 125 -16.35 -0.05 24.28
CA GLN A 125 -14.91 -0.13 24.03
C GLN A 125 -14.60 -0.63 22.62
N GLN A 126 -15.34 -1.64 22.11
CA GLN A 126 -15.17 -2.13 20.73
C GLN A 126 -15.50 -1.05 19.71
N ARG A 127 -16.59 -0.29 19.87
CA ARG A 127 -16.93 0.84 19.00
C ARG A 127 -15.84 1.91 18.99
N LYS A 128 -15.38 2.30 20.17
CA LYS A 128 -14.29 3.29 20.31
C LYS A 128 -13.00 2.82 19.66
N LEU A 129 -12.65 1.54 19.80
CA LEU A 129 -11.47 0.96 19.16
C LEU A 129 -11.60 0.97 17.64
N ALA A 130 -12.77 0.64 17.10
CA ALA A 130 -13.03 0.68 15.67
C ALA A 130 -12.91 2.11 15.10
N GLU A 131 -13.47 3.11 15.79
CA GLU A 131 -13.35 4.54 15.42
C GLU A 131 -11.88 5.00 15.45
N MET A 132 -11.14 4.62 16.49
CA MET A 132 -9.71 4.95 16.61
C MET A 132 -8.89 4.31 15.48
N ASN A 133 -9.14 3.04 15.14
CA ASN A 133 -8.48 2.36 14.05
C ASN A 133 -8.75 3.03 12.70
N GLN A 134 -10.01 3.42 12.45
CA GLN A 134 -10.36 4.14 11.22
C GLN A 134 -9.67 5.51 11.16
N SER A 135 -9.66 6.25 12.24
CA SER A 135 -8.97 7.55 12.34
C SER A 135 -7.46 7.40 12.13
N LEU A 136 -6.85 6.37 12.73
CA LEU A 136 -5.42 6.08 12.55
C LEU A 136 -5.08 5.74 11.10
N ASN A 137 -5.89 4.90 10.45
CA ASN A 137 -5.70 4.55 9.05
C ASN A 137 -5.77 5.78 8.14
N ASN A 138 -6.75 6.67 8.38
CA ASN A 138 -6.85 7.93 7.63
C ASN A 138 -5.63 8.83 7.84
N LEU A 139 -5.12 8.92 9.07
CA LEU A 139 -3.91 9.71 9.37
C LEU A 139 -2.66 9.13 8.70
N VAL A 140 -2.52 7.80 8.68
CA VAL A 140 -1.40 7.11 8.00
C VAL A 140 -1.46 7.37 6.49
N GLN A 141 -2.63 7.28 5.88
CA GLN A 141 -2.81 7.58 4.45
C GLN A 141 -2.46 9.04 4.13
N ASP A 142 -2.92 10.00 4.94
CA ASP A 142 -2.59 11.42 4.74
C ASP A 142 -1.10 11.69 4.90
N LYS A 143 -0.46 11.10 5.90
CA LYS A 143 1.00 11.19 6.09
C LYS A 143 1.79 10.60 4.92
N ASN A 144 1.39 9.43 4.43
CA ASN A 144 2.03 8.79 3.29
C ASN A 144 1.92 9.65 2.03
N LYS A 145 0.73 10.22 1.78
CA LYS A 145 0.52 11.15 0.66
C LYS A 145 1.42 12.37 0.75
N LYS A 146 1.49 13.02 1.92
CA LYS A 146 2.36 14.20 2.14
C LYS A 146 3.84 13.86 1.98
N ASN A 147 4.28 12.70 2.45
CA ASN A 147 5.65 12.25 2.25
C ASN A 147 5.97 12.05 0.77
N LEU A 148 5.05 11.46 0.02
CA LEU A 148 5.22 11.28 -1.42
C LEU A 148 5.30 12.61 -2.16
N GLU A 149 4.40 13.57 -1.85
CA GLU A 149 4.42 14.93 -2.40
C GLU A 149 5.74 15.64 -2.12
N LEU A 150 6.29 15.48 -0.90
CA LEU A 150 7.60 16.04 -0.55
C LEU A 150 8.74 15.40 -1.36
N GLN A 151 8.73 14.07 -1.53
CA GLN A 151 9.70 13.37 -2.36
C GLN A 151 9.65 13.86 -3.81
N TYR A 152 8.45 13.99 -4.40
CA TYR A 152 8.28 14.55 -5.74
C TYR A 152 8.85 15.98 -5.86
N SER A 153 8.59 16.81 -4.87
CA SER A 153 9.09 18.20 -4.85
C SER A 153 10.62 18.27 -4.78
N ILE A 154 11.25 17.41 -3.97
CA ILE A 154 12.71 17.33 -3.87
C ILE A 154 13.34 16.86 -5.20
N VAL A 155 12.79 15.80 -5.80
CA VAL A 155 13.28 15.31 -7.10
C VAL A 155 13.11 16.37 -8.19
N ALA A 156 11.95 17.05 -8.25
CA ALA A 156 11.71 18.13 -9.20
C ALA A 156 12.72 19.28 -9.03
N MET A 157 13.08 19.63 -7.80
CA MET A 157 14.08 20.62 -7.49
C MET A 157 15.48 20.21 -8.02
N PHE A 158 15.88 18.95 -7.85
CA PHE A 158 17.15 18.45 -8.39
C PHE A 158 17.15 18.46 -9.91
N VAL A 159 16.06 18.03 -10.56
CA VAL A 159 15.91 18.09 -12.02
C VAL A 159 16.00 19.54 -12.52
N ASP A 160 15.36 20.51 -11.85
CA ASP A 160 15.45 21.93 -12.21
C ASP A 160 16.88 22.47 -12.07
N LEU A 161 17.58 22.10 -10.99
CA LEU A 161 18.98 22.49 -10.79
C LEU A 161 19.90 21.93 -11.87
N MET A 162 19.75 20.66 -12.24
CA MET A 162 20.52 20.05 -13.34
C MET A 162 20.22 20.73 -14.66
N THR A 163 18.95 20.99 -14.96
CA THR A 163 18.52 21.67 -16.19
C THR A 163 19.08 23.09 -16.32
N LYS A 164 19.06 23.85 -15.24
CA LYS A 164 19.65 25.21 -15.23
C LYS A 164 21.16 25.21 -15.45
N ARG A 165 21.82 24.12 -15.10
CA ARG A 165 23.25 24.00 -15.21
C ARG A 165 23.70 23.55 -16.59
N ASP A 166 23.09 22.51 -17.18
CA ASP A 166 23.53 21.92 -18.47
C ASP A 166 22.59 22.22 -19.66
N GLY A 167 21.43 22.81 -19.39
CA GLY A 167 20.44 23.20 -20.39
C GLY A 167 19.63 22.03 -21.00
N PHE A 168 19.95 20.76 -20.66
CA PHE A 168 19.39 19.56 -21.32
C PHE A 168 18.68 18.58 -20.34
N SER A 169 19.08 18.55 -19.08
CA SER A 169 18.67 17.51 -18.14
C SER A 169 17.16 17.43 -17.88
N GLY A 170 16.41 18.51 -18.02
CA GLY A 170 14.96 18.51 -17.72
C GLY A 170 14.13 17.68 -18.70
N ASP A 171 14.31 17.89 -20.00
CA ASP A 171 13.60 17.12 -21.02
C ASP A 171 14.11 15.68 -21.10
N HIS A 172 15.41 15.48 -20.95
CA HIS A 172 16.03 14.17 -20.86
C HIS A 172 15.46 13.36 -19.68
N ALA A 173 15.49 13.90 -18.47
CA ALA A 173 14.96 13.22 -17.27
C ALA A 173 13.48 12.81 -17.43
N ARG A 174 12.66 13.67 -18.07
CA ARG A 174 11.25 13.37 -18.35
C ARG A 174 11.07 12.26 -19.37
N ARG A 175 11.90 12.22 -20.42
CA ARG A 175 11.83 11.15 -21.43
C ARG A 175 12.33 9.83 -20.85
N VAL A 176 13.45 9.85 -20.13
CA VAL A 176 14.00 8.66 -19.45
C VAL A 176 12.99 8.06 -18.50
N GLU A 177 12.30 8.87 -17.67
CA GLU A 177 11.23 8.37 -16.78
C GLU A 177 10.16 7.63 -17.58
N LYS A 178 9.66 8.21 -18.67
CA LYS A 178 8.61 7.58 -19.49
C LYS A 178 9.08 6.27 -20.15
N TYR A 179 10.30 6.23 -20.65
CA TYR A 179 10.86 5.01 -21.21
C TYR A 179 11.09 3.94 -20.15
N MET A 180 11.56 4.35 -18.96
CA MET A 180 11.68 3.46 -17.80
C MET A 180 10.33 2.90 -17.39
N ASP A 181 9.28 3.71 -17.36
CA ASP A 181 7.93 3.25 -17.01
C ASP A 181 7.44 2.16 -17.96
N ILE A 182 7.62 2.33 -19.27
CA ILE A 182 7.26 1.32 -20.27
C ILE A 182 8.07 0.04 -20.07
N LEU A 183 9.41 0.15 -19.95
CA LEU A 183 10.30 -0.99 -19.82
C LEU A 183 10.07 -1.74 -18.52
N ILE A 184 10.06 -1.04 -17.39
CA ILE A 184 9.87 -1.65 -16.05
C ILE A 184 8.49 -2.27 -15.92
N SER A 185 7.43 -1.61 -16.42
CA SER A 185 6.09 -2.21 -16.47
C SER A 185 6.07 -3.52 -17.28
N ALA A 186 6.82 -3.60 -18.38
CA ALA A 186 6.97 -4.84 -19.12
C ALA A 186 7.79 -5.89 -18.36
N MET A 187 8.84 -5.50 -17.63
CA MET A 187 9.62 -6.39 -16.78
C MET A 187 8.78 -6.96 -15.63
N VAL A 188 7.95 -6.15 -15.00
CA VAL A 188 7.00 -6.59 -13.94
C VAL A 188 6.02 -7.62 -14.51
N ARG A 189 5.39 -7.33 -15.66
CA ARG A 189 4.47 -8.27 -16.32
C ARG A 189 5.14 -9.58 -16.73
N ASN A 190 6.40 -9.53 -17.15
CA ASN A 190 7.19 -10.71 -17.53
C ASN A 190 7.50 -11.61 -16.31
N GLY A 191 7.61 -11.05 -15.11
CA GLY A 191 7.84 -11.77 -13.86
C GLY A 191 9.25 -12.36 -13.67
N LYS A 192 10.12 -12.32 -14.69
CA LYS A 192 11.45 -12.95 -14.66
C LYS A 192 12.39 -12.37 -13.60
N HIS A 193 12.26 -11.08 -13.35
CA HIS A 193 13.19 -10.33 -12.47
C HIS A 193 12.69 -10.12 -11.05
N GLY A 194 11.51 -10.65 -10.69
CA GLY A 194 10.95 -10.57 -9.32
C GLY A 194 10.54 -9.18 -8.86
N LEU A 195 10.40 -8.21 -9.78
CA LEU A 195 9.95 -6.85 -9.47
C LEU A 195 8.45 -6.82 -9.14
N THR A 196 8.10 -6.09 -8.07
CA THR A 196 6.72 -5.73 -7.77
C THR A 196 6.29 -4.45 -8.51
N ALA A 197 5.00 -4.15 -8.55
CA ALA A 197 4.49 -2.90 -9.10
C ALA A 197 5.01 -1.66 -8.33
N ASP A 198 5.14 -1.79 -7.01
CA ASP A 198 5.65 -0.72 -6.13
C ASP A 198 7.15 -0.47 -6.39
N ASP A 199 7.95 -1.53 -6.57
CA ASP A 199 9.35 -1.40 -7.00
C ASP A 199 9.42 -0.68 -8.33
N GLY A 200 8.59 -1.07 -9.29
CA GLY A 200 8.53 -0.46 -10.61
C GLY A 200 8.29 1.04 -10.55
N THR A 201 7.28 1.47 -9.83
CA THR A 201 6.96 2.89 -9.63
C THR A 201 8.12 3.65 -9.01
N THR A 202 8.75 3.07 -7.99
CA THR A 202 9.86 3.68 -7.26
C THR A 202 11.11 3.81 -8.14
N ILE A 203 11.44 2.77 -8.93
CA ILE A 203 12.57 2.76 -9.88
C ILE A 203 12.38 3.83 -10.96
N CYS A 204 11.18 3.90 -11.56
CA CYS A 204 10.88 4.89 -12.60
C CYS A 204 11.05 6.32 -12.09
N PHE A 205 10.54 6.60 -10.89
CA PHE A 205 10.68 7.90 -10.27
C PHE A 205 12.14 8.24 -9.92
N ALA A 206 12.89 7.27 -9.38
CA ALA A 206 14.30 7.41 -9.02
C ALA A 206 15.19 7.67 -10.26
N SER A 207 14.83 7.17 -11.44
CA SER A 207 15.60 7.34 -12.66
C SER A 207 15.82 8.81 -13.08
N LYS A 208 14.92 9.72 -12.65
CA LYS A 208 15.00 11.15 -12.97
C LYS A 208 16.28 11.83 -12.50
N ILE A 209 16.89 11.34 -11.43
CA ILE A 209 18.05 11.98 -10.78
C ILE A 209 19.32 11.11 -10.85
N HIS A 210 19.36 10.16 -11.79
CA HIS A 210 20.55 9.30 -11.98
C HIS A 210 21.84 10.08 -12.23
N ASP A 211 21.73 11.24 -12.86
CA ASP A 211 22.82 12.13 -13.24
C ASP A 211 23.10 13.24 -12.21
N VAL A 212 22.53 13.16 -11.00
CA VAL A 212 22.66 14.22 -9.96
C VAL A 212 24.09 14.57 -9.63
N GLY A 213 25.04 13.66 -9.79
CA GLY A 213 26.47 13.89 -9.60
C GLY A 213 27.08 14.90 -10.59
N LYS A 214 26.44 15.16 -11.72
CA LYS A 214 26.85 16.23 -12.63
C LYS A 214 26.84 17.61 -11.98
N LEU A 215 26.03 17.80 -10.94
CA LEU A 215 26.03 19.03 -10.14
C LEU A 215 27.38 19.31 -9.43
N CYS A 216 28.20 18.28 -9.23
CA CYS A 216 29.51 18.39 -8.59
C CYS A 216 30.68 18.58 -9.56
N ILE A 217 30.44 18.52 -10.89
CA ILE A 217 31.49 18.65 -11.92
C ILE A 217 31.65 20.12 -12.31
N ALA A 218 32.89 20.57 -12.58
CA ALA A 218 33.13 21.93 -12.99
C ALA A 218 32.54 22.21 -14.39
N ASP A 219 31.95 23.41 -14.59
CA ASP A 219 31.22 23.79 -15.83
C ASP A 219 32.03 23.65 -17.11
N GLN A 220 33.33 23.90 -17.04
CA GLN A 220 34.25 23.73 -18.17
C GLN A 220 34.27 22.32 -18.77
N TYR A 221 33.94 21.29 -17.98
CA TYR A 221 33.88 19.91 -18.44
C TYR A 221 32.49 19.52 -18.93
N ILE A 222 31.42 20.04 -18.33
CA ILE A 222 30.03 19.74 -18.70
C ILE A 222 29.72 20.28 -20.09
N ASN A 223 30.10 21.52 -20.40
CA ASN A 223 29.76 22.20 -21.67
C ASN A 223 30.46 21.59 -22.88
N HIS A 224 31.51 20.80 -22.68
CA HIS A 224 32.25 20.13 -23.76
C HIS A 224 31.90 18.64 -23.90
N SER A 225 31.19 18.07 -22.97
CA SER A 225 30.82 16.64 -22.95
C SER A 225 29.47 16.40 -23.62
N ARG A 226 29.38 16.67 -24.92
CA ARG A 226 28.29 16.08 -25.71
C ARG A 226 28.64 14.63 -25.97
N VAL A 227 27.86 13.75 -25.34
CA VAL A 227 28.08 12.31 -25.27
C VAL A 227 28.35 11.70 -26.63
N ASN A 228 29.51 11.09 -26.79
CA ASN A 228 29.72 10.10 -27.82
C ASN A 228 29.16 8.75 -27.36
N ILE A 229 28.27 8.17 -28.16
CA ILE A 229 27.53 6.93 -27.93
C ILE A 229 28.46 5.72 -27.70
N GLU A 230 29.70 5.84 -28.10
CA GLU A 230 30.74 4.79 -28.05
C GLU A 230 31.67 4.91 -26.81
N GLY A 231 31.47 5.92 -25.96
CA GLY A 231 32.23 6.06 -24.70
C GLY A 231 33.68 6.51 -24.88
N GLU A 232 34.14 6.75 -26.12
CA GLU A 232 35.57 6.99 -26.42
C GLU A 232 36.04 8.42 -26.14
N PHE A 233 35.14 9.40 -25.91
CA PHE A 233 35.50 10.81 -25.71
C PHE A 233 34.84 11.51 -24.52
N GLU A 234 34.25 10.77 -23.58
CA GLU A 234 33.81 11.41 -22.35
C GLU A 234 35.06 11.76 -21.50
N HIS A 235 35.23 13.05 -21.23
CA HIS A 235 36.35 13.50 -20.40
C HIS A 235 36.35 12.77 -19.05
N GLU A 236 37.50 12.25 -18.60
CA GLU A 236 37.59 11.48 -17.34
C GLU A 236 36.94 12.20 -16.16
N ALA A 237 37.01 13.54 -16.11
CA ALA A 237 36.30 14.33 -15.09
C ALA A 237 34.78 14.17 -15.13
N VAL A 238 34.18 13.93 -16.29
CA VAL A 238 32.72 13.74 -16.42
C VAL A 238 32.32 12.35 -15.93
N LYS A 239 33.11 11.32 -16.17
CA LYS A 239 32.87 9.98 -15.65
C LYS A 239 32.73 9.94 -14.12
N THR A 240 33.37 10.90 -13.43
CA THR A 240 33.27 10.99 -11.96
C THR A 240 31.88 11.36 -11.46
N HIS A 241 30.91 11.77 -12.31
CA HIS A 241 29.54 12.05 -11.88
C HIS A 241 28.90 10.85 -11.19
N THR A 242 29.22 9.63 -11.62
CA THR A 242 28.70 8.40 -11.05
C THR A 242 29.11 8.23 -9.60
N THR A 243 30.41 8.44 -9.29
CA THR A 243 30.95 8.32 -7.93
C THR A 243 30.56 9.51 -7.05
N LEU A 244 30.63 10.73 -7.59
CA LEU A 244 30.25 11.96 -6.84
C LEU A 244 28.76 11.95 -6.46
N GLY A 245 27.89 11.53 -7.36
CA GLY A 245 26.46 11.38 -7.06
C GLY A 245 26.19 10.28 -6.03
N ALA A 246 26.85 9.14 -6.19
CA ALA A 246 26.74 8.04 -5.21
C ALA A 246 27.24 8.47 -3.82
N ASP A 247 28.34 9.19 -3.72
CA ASP A 247 28.89 9.67 -2.44
C ASP A 247 27.94 10.69 -1.77
N MET A 248 27.34 11.58 -2.56
CA MET A 248 26.31 12.50 -2.05
C MET A 248 25.11 11.75 -1.49
N LEU A 249 24.61 10.77 -2.22
CA LEU A 249 23.47 9.94 -1.82
C LEU A 249 23.79 9.05 -0.60
N SER A 250 25.02 8.54 -0.50
CA SER A 250 25.47 7.77 0.68
C SER A 250 25.36 8.58 1.97
N LYS A 251 25.74 9.84 1.93
CA LYS A 251 25.61 10.75 3.09
C LYS A 251 24.15 10.96 3.49
N VAL A 252 23.25 11.13 2.51
CA VAL A 252 21.81 11.23 2.78
C VAL A 252 21.26 9.93 3.36
N LYS A 253 21.68 8.77 2.82
CA LYS A 253 21.27 7.45 3.31
C LYS A 253 21.69 7.21 4.75
N GLN A 254 22.89 7.63 5.16
CA GLN A 254 23.38 7.52 6.55
C GLN A 254 22.54 8.37 7.54
N LEU A 255 21.92 9.46 7.08
CA LEU A 255 21.03 10.29 7.88
C LEU A 255 19.61 9.72 7.97
N SER A 256 19.27 8.74 7.14
CA SER A 256 17.96 8.08 7.16
C SER A 256 17.91 7.00 8.23
N ALA A 257 16.96 7.09 9.16
CA ALA A 257 16.78 6.12 10.25
C ALA A 257 16.15 4.78 9.80
N SER A 258 15.72 4.65 8.53
CA SER A 258 15.08 3.46 7.99
C SER A 258 15.65 3.12 6.62
N GLU A 259 15.60 1.83 6.26
CA GLU A 259 15.84 1.40 4.87
C GLU A 259 14.85 2.11 3.95
N ASN A 260 15.39 2.82 2.96
CA ASN A 260 14.60 3.56 1.98
C ASN A 260 14.93 3.02 0.58
N ASN A 261 14.02 2.23 0.03
CA ASN A 261 14.18 1.63 -1.30
C ASN A 261 14.43 2.68 -2.37
N PHE A 262 13.76 3.84 -2.29
CA PHE A 262 13.99 4.94 -3.23
C PHE A 262 15.46 5.39 -3.25
N LEU A 263 16.07 5.65 -2.09
CA LEU A 263 17.47 6.05 -2.00
C LEU A 263 18.43 4.94 -2.46
N ASN A 264 18.07 3.66 -2.25
CA ASN A 264 18.84 2.54 -2.75
C ASN A 264 18.82 2.51 -4.29
N TYR A 265 17.64 2.64 -4.91
CA TYR A 265 17.52 2.66 -6.36
C TYR A 265 18.24 3.86 -6.99
N VAL A 266 18.08 5.07 -6.41
CA VAL A 266 18.81 6.25 -6.87
C VAL A 266 20.33 6.04 -6.80
N TYR A 267 20.83 5.53 -5.66
CA TYR A 267 22.25 5.26 -5.47
C TYR A 267 22.78 4.27 -6.50
N ASN A 268 22.10 3.15 -6.68
CA ASN A 268 22.51 2.09 -7.62
C ASN A 268 22.50 2.60 -9.07
N MET A 269 21.46 3.30 -9.47
CA MET A 269 21.38 3.90 -10.80
C MET A 269 22.44 4.98 -11.01
N CYS A 270 22.62 5.88 -10.04
CA CYS A 270 23.61 6.94 -10.12
C CYS A 270 25.03 6.38 -10.25
N ARG A 271 25.37 5.33 -9.48
CA ARG A 271 26.70 4.75 -9.50
C ARG A 271 26.95 3.87 -10.71
N SER A 272 25.93 3.08 -11.13
CA SER A 272 26.18 1.93 -12.00
C SER A 272 25.53 2.00 -13.38
N HIS A 273 24.87 3.11 -13.78
CA HIS A 273 24.21 3.19 -15.09
C HIS A 273 25.16 3.25 -16.30
N HIS A 274 26.45 3.44 -16.07
CA HIS A 274 27.53 3.33 -17.07
C HIS A 274 28.32 2.02 -16.98
N GLU A 275 27.91 1.10 -16.09
CA GLU A 275 28.45 -0.25 -16.12
C GLU A 275 27.96 -0.99 -17.37
N ARG A 276 28.78 -1.91 -17.86
CA ARG A 276 28.51 -2.71 -19.05
C ARG A 276 28.40 -4.17 -18.71
N TRP A 277 27.52 -4.85 -19.41
CA TRP A 277 27.32 -6.29 -19.22
C TRP A 277 28.61 -7.10 -19.31
N ASP A 278 29.52 -6.70 -20.22
CA ASP A 278 30.81 -7.32 -20.45
C ASP A 278 31.92 -6.95 -19.44
N GLY A 279 31.62 -6.07 -18.46
CA GLY A 279 32.56 -5.62 -17.44
C GLY A 279 33.55 -4.54 -17.88
N ASN A 280 33.37 -3.99 -19.07
CA ASN A 280 34.22 -2.89 -19.61
C ASN A 280 33.62 -1.50 -19.29
N GLY A 281 32.66 -1.42 -18.38
CA GLY A 281 32.04 -0.19 -17.92
C GLY A 281 32.81 0.53 -16.81
N TYR A 282 32.19 1.51 -16.20
CA TYR A 282 32.70 2.29 -15.07
C TYR A 282 31.58 2.63 -14.08
N PRO A 283 31.89 2.93 -12.81
CA PRO A 283 33.21 3.11 -12.18
C PRO A 283 33.83 1.83 -11.64
N ASP A 284 33.02 0.80 -11.33
CA ASP A 284 33.46 -0.39 -10.55
C ASP A 284 33.81 -1.58 -11.44
N ARG A 285 33.55 -1.50 -12.74
CA ARG A 285 33.72 -2.58 -13.71
C ARG A 285 32.94 -3.83 -13.37
N LEU A 286 31.72 -3.64 -12.91
CA LEU A 286 30.79 -4.73 -12.66
C LEU A 286 30.37 -5.40 -13.96
N SER A 287 30.13 -6.71 -13.92
CA SER A 287 29.70 -7.48 -15.10
C SER A 287 28.48 -8.35 -14.83
N GLY A 288 27.67 -8.56 -15.85
CA GLY A 288 26.50 -9.43 -15.78
C GLY A 288 25.51 -9.02 -14.69
N GLU A 289 25.04 -9.97 -13.93
CA GLU A 289 24.05 -9.77 -12.86
C GLU A 289 24.60 -9.08 -11.61
N ASN A 290 25.92 -8.88 -11.51
CA ASN A 290 26.50 -8.06 -10.43
C ASN A 290 26.15 -6.57 -10.59
N ILE A 291 25.74 -6.12 -11.79
CA ILE A 291 25.21 -4.79 -11.99
C ILE A 291 23.77 -4.76 -11.45
N PRO A 292 23.40 -3.80 -10.59
CA PRO A 292 22.03 -3.66 -10.10
C PRO A 292 21.01 -3.65 -11.25
N LEU A 293 19.87 -4.32 -11.03
CA LEU A 293 18.86 -4.52 -12.09
C LEU A 293 18.35 -3.21 -12.67
N GLU A 294 18.05 -2.25 -11.82
CA GLU A 294 17.57 -0.91 -12.19
C GLU A 294 18.61 -0.12 -12.98
N ALA A 295 19.89 -0.30 -12.68
CA ALA A 295 20.97 0.31 -13.43
C ALA A 295 21.13 -0.33 -14.81
N ARG A 296 20.97 -1.67 -14.94
CA ARG A 296 20.94 -2.37 -16.22
C ARG A 296 19.79 -1.89 -17.13
N ALA A 297 18.59 -1.71 -16.55
CA ALA A 297 17.44 -1.19 -17.26
C ALA A 297 17.65 0.26 -17.71
N LEU A 298 18.16 1.09 -16.80
CA LEU A 298 18.47 2.49 -17.09
C LEU A 298 19.53 2.63 -18.19
N ALA A 299 20.57 1.80 -18.21
CA ALA A 299 21.61 1.84 -19.24
C ALA A 299 21.04 1.71 -20.66
N VAL A 300 20.08 0.81 -20.87
CA VAL A 300 19.38 0.63 -22.16
C VAL A 300 18.58 1.88 -22.52
N VAL A 301 17.77 2.37 -21.59
CA VAL A 301 16.89 3.53 -21.80
C VAL A 301 17.68 4.82 -22.00
N ASN A 302 18.69 5.05 -21.18
CA ASN A 302 19.55 6.23 -21.28
C ASN A 302 20.29 6.28 -22.61
N THR A 303 20.84 5.15 -23.05
CA THR A 303 21.48 5.06 -24.37
C THR A 303 20.49 5.30 -25.49
N TYR A 304 19.28 4.74 -25.42
CA TYR A 304 18.24 5.00 -26.42
C TYR A 304 17.88 6.50 -26.50
N ASP A 305 17.66 7.16 -25.35
CA ASP A 305 17.37 8.60 -25.33
C ASP A 305 18.50 9.43 -25.92
N ASN A 306 19.75 9.13 -25.57
CA ASN A 306 20.92 9.82 -26.13
C ASN A 306 21.03 9.64 -27.66
N LEU A 307 20.78 8.44 -28.20
CA LEU A 307 20.74 8.16 -29.62
C LEU A 307 19.65 8.97 -30.36
N ARG A 308 18.55 9.25 -29.69
CA ARG A 308 17.36 9.95 -30.21
C ARG A 308 17.40 11.46 -30.01
N SER A 309 18.26 11.95 -29.11
CA SER A 309 18.26 13.36 -28.73
C SER A 309 19.33 14.21 -29.43
N ILE A 310 20.59 13.81 -29.43
CA ILE A 310 21.68 14.54 -30.07
C ILE A 310 22.88 13.61 -30.30
N ALA A 311 23.35 13.45 -31.53
CA ALA A 311 24.66 12.86 -31.79
C ALA A 311 25.75 13.94 -31.76
N ALA A 312 26.97 13.57 -31.42
CA ALA A 312 28.12 14.48 -31.38
C ALA A 312 28.41 15.13 -32.75
N ASP A 313 27.97 14.51 -33.86
CA ASP A 313 28.05 14.99 -35.24
C ASP A 313 26.83 15.81 -35.68
N GLY A 314 25.89 16.10 -34.76
CA GLY A 314 24.64 16.83 -35.05
C GLY A 314 23.54 15.98 -35.68
N LYS A 315 23.75 14.67 -35.88
CA LYS A 315 22.71 13.76 -36.40
C LYS A 315 21.95 13.10 -35.29
N VAL A 316 20.65 13.27 -35.32
CA VAL A 316 19.70 12.51 -34.48
C VAL A 316 19.35 11.20 -35.22
N LEU A 317 19.58 10.05 -34.60
CA LEU A 317 19.23 8.78 -35.21
C LEU A 317 17.72 8.60 -35.28
N SER A 318 17.21 7.97 -36.32
CA SER A 318 15.85 7.51 -36.39
C SER A 318 15.57 6.45 -35.33
N HIS A 319 14.30 6.22 -35.00
CA HIS A 319 13.91 5.15 -34.07
C HIS A 319 14.50 3.79 -34.49
N GLN A 320 14.39 3.44 -35.79
CA GLN A 320 14.88 2.16 -36.30
C GLN A 320 16.41 2.01 -36.15
N GLU A 321 17.16 3.08 -36.44
CA GLU A 321 18.63 3.07 -36.29
C GLU A 321 19.02 2.93 -34.81
N ALA A 322 18.32 3.62 -33.88
CA ALA A 322 18.55 3.50 -32.45
C ALA A 322 18.26 2.08 -31.94
N ILE A 323 17.15 1.49 -32.38
CA ILE A 323 16.79 0.10 -32.05
C ILE A 323 17.83 -0.89 -32.56
N MET A 324 18.32 -0.71 -33.80
CA MET A 324 19.38 -1.56 -34.35
C MET A 324 20.68 -1.46 -33.56
N LYS A 325 21.07 -0.26 -33.11
CA LYS A 325 22.25 -0.09 -32.25
C LYS A 325 22.06 -0.76 -30.89
N ILE A 326 20.92 -0.57 -30.21
CA ILE A 326 20.61 -1.25 -28.94
C ILE A 326 20.70 -2.78 -29.10
N LYS A 327 20.14 -3.32 -30.20
CA LYS A 327 20.21 -4.75 -30.51
C LYS A 327 21.63 -5.23 -30.73
N PHE A 328 22.46 -4.45 -31.41
CA PHE A 328 23.87 -4.79 -31.67
C PHE A 328 24.71 -4.80 -30.38
N MET A 329 24.38 -3.93 -29.40
CA MET A 329 25.05 -3.83 -28.10
C MET A 329 24.59 -4.90 -27.07
N LYS A 330 23.64 -5.76 -27.46
CA LYS A 330 23.22 -6.91 -26.65
C LYS A 330 24.42 -7.83 -26.38
N PHE A 331 24.55 -8.34 -25.16
CA PHE A 331 25.66 -9.16 -24.64
C PHE A 331 26.97 -8.41 -24.39
N THR A 332 27.14 -7.20 -24.87
CA THR A 332 28.34 -6.40 -24.60
C THR A 332 28.02 -5.30 -23.61
N SER A 333 27.32 -4.28 -24.03
CA SER A 333 26.95 -3.16 -23.15
C SER A 333 25.70 -3.49 -22.27
N PHE A 334 24.77 -4.28 -22.80
CA PHE A 334 23.45 -4.45 -22.18
C PHE A 334 23.13 -5.89 -21.82
N ASP A 335 22.35 -6.04 -20.73
CA ASP A 335 21.72 -7.31 -20.34
C ASP A 335 20.84 -7.83 -21.48
N PRO A 336 21.12 -9.04 -21.98
CA PRO A 336 20.38 -9.60 -23.11
C PRO A 336 18.89 -9.79 -22.82
N SER A 337 18.52 -10.09 -21.58
CA SER A 337 17.13 -10.29 -21.20
C SER A 337 16.34 -8.99 -21.15
N ILE A 338 16.98 -7.91 -20.70
CA ILE A 338 16.36 -6.57 -20.67
C ILE A 338 16.22 -6.02 -22.08
N VAL A 339 17.23 -6.23 -22.95
CA VAL A 339 17.12 -5.84 -24.36
C VAL A 339 15.95 -6.56 -25.04
N ASP A 340 15.75 -7.86 -24.81
CA ASP A 340 14.62 -8.60 -25.39
C ASP A 340 13.26 -8.03 -24.94
N ILE A 341 13.14 -7.66 -23.67
CA ILE A 341 11.92 -7.01 -23.15
C ILE A 341 11.76 -5.62 -23.76
N PHE A 342 12.82 -4.81 -23.84
CA PHE A 342 12.80 -3.49 -24.47
C PHE A 342 12.32 -3.55 -25.93
N LEU A 343 12.84 -4.50 -26.71
CA LEU A 343 12.43 -4.73 -28.10
C LEU A 343 10.96 -5.18 -28.21
N SER A 344 10.44 -5.90 -27.22
CA SER A 344 9.03 -6.33 -27.21
C SER A 344 8.05 -5.17 -27.06
N VAL A 345 8.51 -4.02 -26.52
CA VAL A 345 7.72 -2.81 -26.29
C VAL A 345 8.19 -1.63 -27.15
N GLU A 346 8.93 -1.88 -28.23
CA GLU A 346 9.53 -0.83 -29.08
C GLU A 346 8.51 0.15 -29.68
N ASN A 347 7.29 -0.31 -29.96
CA ASN A 347 6.23 0.56 -30.47
C ASN A 347 5.75 1.57 -29.41
N ASP A 348 5.65 1.16 -28.16
CA ASP A 348 5.27 2.04 -27.05
C ASP A 348 6.39 3.07 -26.78
N ILE A 349 7.64 2.61 -26.83
CA ILE A 349 8.84 3.47 -26.71
C ILE A 349 8.86 4.52 -27.84
N ARG A 350 8.56 4.13 -29.07
CA ARG A 350 8.49 5.03 -30.23
C ARG A 350 7.48 6.17 -30.01
N ASN A 351 6.32 5.87 -29.45
CA ASN A 351 5.23 6.84 -29.24
C ASN A 351 5.55 7.91 -28.20
N VAL A 352 6.52 7.69 -27.32
CA VAL A 352 6.97 8.71 -26.34
C VAL A 352 7.84 9.79 -27.02
N ALA A 353 8.56 9.43 -28.07
CA ALA A 353 9.52 10.30 -28.76
C ALA A 353 8.88 11.17 -29.86
N GLY A 354 7.60 11.00 -30.13
CA GLY A 354 6.79 11.84 -31.07
C GLY A 354 6.17 13.01 -30.34
#